data_817f59bd3bd9bb75638bbf15801a1139
#
_entry.id   817f59bd3bd9bb75638bbf15801a1139
#
_cell.length_a   1.000
_cell.length_b   1.000
_cell.length_c   1.000
_cell.angle_alpha   90.00
_cell.angle_beta   90.00
_cell.angle_gamma   90.00
#
_symmetry.space_group_name_H-M   'P 1'
#
loop_
_entity.id
_entity.type
_entity.pdbx_description
1 polymer ?
#
loop_
_entity_poly.entity_id
_entity_poly.type
_entity_poly.pdbx_seq_one_letter_code
_entity_poly.pdbx_strand_id
1 'polypeptide(L)'
;SEAGLIISNSLFILTSLLLAYMVGKTLRLQKQMFATLFISFVFGNVAYLGIPTLIQITGEKIIPTATLIVAIYLFWIFTVGIGYLDYSVEKNKKNVFKNIIKNLLTNPLLISVFLGILVGSLNITLPSVLLKSLDMITASVTPTVLIVIGLIIGKSNLGKPTEWFPILLFSIVKLAILPAIFYFGVKFSGVSLAQFPSSIIQAAMPLAITPFALAEKYNLNKDFIARS
;
A
#
# COMPACT_ATOMS: atom_id res chain seq x y z
N SER A 1 8.43 -5.89 -19.52
CA SER A 1 7.55 -4.84 -20.13
C SER A 1 6.70 -4.18 -19.04
N GLU A 2 6.36 -2.89 -19.21
CA GLU A 2 5.50 -2.15 -18.28
C GLU A 2 4.13 -2.85 -18.09
N ALA A 3 3.55 -3.35 -19.20
CA ALA A 3 2.31 -4.12 -19.13
C ALA A 3 2.42 -5.33 -18.19
N GLY A 4 3.54 -6.06 -18.22
CA GLY A 4 3.78 -7.17 -17.31
C GLY A 4 3.81 -6.73 -15.84
N LEU A 5 4.43 -5.57 -15.54
CA LEU A 5 4.43 -4.98 -14.20
C LEU A 5 3.01 -4.60 -13.75
N ILE A 6 2.23 -3.95 -14.62
CA ILE A 6 0.86 -3.54 -14.31
C ILE A 6 0.00 -4.77 -14.02
N ILE A 7 0.04 -5.78 -14.88
CA ILE A 7 -0.79 -6.99 -14.74
C ILE A 7 -0.41 -7.76 -13.47
N SER A 8 0.88 -8.05 -13.27
CA SER A 8 1.33 -8.87 -12.13
C SER A 8 1.05 -8.21 -10.79
N ASN A 9 1.32 -6.89 -10.65
CA ASN A 9 1.04 -6.17 -9.41
C ASN A 9 -0.48 -6.01 -9.17
N SER A 10 -1.27 -5.80 -10.23
CA SER A 10 -2.73 -5.77 -10.12
C SER A 10 -3.29 -7.12 -9.66
N LEU A 11 -2.85 -8.23 -10.25
CA LEU A 11 -3.23 -9.58 -9.84
C LEU A 11 -2.83 -9.87 -8.40
N PHE A 12 -1.63 -9.45 -7.99
CA PHE A 12 -1.16 -9.61 -6.61
C PHE A 12 -2.07 -8.88 -5.61
N ILE A 13 -2.44 -7.63 -5.88
CA ILE A 13 -3.31 -6.86 -4.99
C ILE A 13 -4.70 -7.49 -4.93
N LEU A 14 -5.27 -7.88 -6.07
CA LEU A 14 -6.56 -8.55 -6.12
C LEU A 14 -6.53 -9.90 -5.37
N THR A 15 -5.44 -10.66 -5.49
CA THR A 15 -5.24 -11.90 -4.73
C THR A 15 -5.15 -11.61 -3.23
N SER A 16 -4.43 -10.56 -2.82
CA SER A 16 -4.34 -10.14 -1.41
C SER A 16 -5.71 -9.75 -0.85
N LEU A 17 -6.52 -9.02 -1.62
CA LEU A 17 -7.90 -8.66 -1.24
C LEU A 17 -8.79 -9.90 -1.12
N LEU A 18 -8.70 -10.83 -2.07
CA LEU A 18 -9.45 -12.08 -2.04
C LEU A 18 -9.08 -12.93 -0.83
N LEU A 19 -7.79 -13.04 -0.52
CA LEU A 19 -7.31 -13.74 0.68
C LEU A 19 -7.83 -13.09 1.96
N ALA A 20 -7.75 -11.77 2.06
CA ALA A 20 -8.30 -11.04 3.21
C ALA A 20 -9.81 -11.29 3.37
N TYR A 21 -10.55 -11.27 2.27
CA TYR A 21 -11.98 -11.57 2.26
C TYR A 21 -12.27 -13.00 2.70
N MET A 22 -11.54 -13.98 2.15
CA MET A 22 -11.70 -15.40 2.51
C MET A 22 -11.37 -15.65 3.98
N VAL A 23 -10.25 -15.12 4.47
CA VAL A 23 -9.85 -15.24 5.89
C VAL A 23 -10.92 -14.63 6.79
N GLY A 24 -11.38 -13.42 6.49
CA GLY A 24 -12.40 -12.75 7.29
C GLY A 24 -13.73 -13.50 7.33
N LYS A 25 -14.16 -14.10 6.21
CA LYS A 25 -15.37 -14.93 6.12
C LYS A 25 -15.22 -16.26 6.85
N THR A 26 -14.11 -16.96 6.63
CA THR A 26 -13.87 -18.30 7.24
C THR A 26 -13.75 -18.20 8.75
N LEU A 27 -13.05 -17.18 9.25
CA LEU A 27 -12.91 -16.93 10.69
C LEU A 27 -14.13 -16.22 11.30
N ARG A 28 -15.15 -15.92 10.52
CA ARG A 28 -16.37 -15.21 10.95
C ARG A 28 -16.07 -13.96 11.76
N LEU A 29 -15.10 -13.17 11.30
CA LEU A 29 -14.65 -11.99 12.02
C LEU A 29 -15.76 -10.95 12.18
N GLN A 30 -15.77 -10.26 13.31
CA GLN A 30 -16.63 -9.10 13.52
C GLN A 30 -16.35 -8.03 12.47
N LYS A 31 -17.38 -7.23 12.12
CA LYS A 31 -17.33 -6.23 11.06
C LYS A 31 -16.10 -5.31 11.15
N GLN A 32 -15.77 -4.83 12.34
CA GLN A 32 -14.61 -3.96 12.59
C GLN A 32 -13.30 -4.67 12.24
N MET A 33 -13.09 -5.88 12.75
CA MET A 33 -11.86 -6.64 12.50
C MET A 33 -11.75 -7.11 11.06
N PHE A 34 -12.88 -7.46 10.44
CA PHE A 34 -12.92 -7.78 9.01
C PHE A 34 -12.45 -6.59 8.16
N ALA A 35 -13.03 -5.40 8.39
CA ALA A 35 -12.64 -4.18 7.67
C ALA A 35 -11.16 -3.82 7.91
N THR A 36 -10.68 -4.00 9.15
CA THR A 36 -9.29 -3.77 9.54
C THR A 36 -8.35 -4.69 8.77
N LEU A 37 -8.60 -6.01 8.78
CA LEU A 37 -7.78 -6.97 8.04
C LEU A 37 -7.85 -6.73 6.54
N PHE A 38 -9.04 -6.52 5.99
CA PHE A 38 -9.24 -6.29 4.57
C PHE A 38 -8.37 -5.17 4.04
N ILE A 39 -8.37 -4.01 4.74
CA ILE A 39 -7.55 -2.87 4.31
C ILE A 39 -6.05 -3.08 4.61
N SER A 40 -5.71 -3.74 5.72
CA SER A 40 -4.32 -3.99 6.12
C SER A 40 -3.58 -4.93 5.16
N PHE A 41 -4.28 -5.89 4.55
CA PHE A 41 -3.68 -6.78 3.54
C PHE A 41 -3.22 -6.04 2.29
N VAL A 42 -3.91 -4.98 1.90
CA VAL A 42 -3.64 -4.22 0.67
C VAL A 42 -2.66 -3.07 0.89
N PHE A 43 -2.75 -2.39 2.03
CA PHE A 43 -1.91 -1.25 2.34
C PHE A 43 -0.48 -1.66 2.73
N GLY A 44 0.37 -1.98 1.74
CA GLY A 44 1.81 -2.07 1.95
C GLY A 44 2.47 -0.69 2.00
N ASN A 45 3.53 -0.54 2.78
CA ASN A 45 4.32 0.69 2.86
C ASN A 45 5.28 0.84 1.65
N VAL A 46 4.70 0.67 0.46
CA VAL A 46 5.42 0.63 -0.82
C VAL A 46 6.06 1.97 -1.19
N ALA A 47 5.50 3.09 -0.73
CA ALA A 47 6.03 4.42 -1.01
C ALA A 47 7.10 4.83 -0.01
N TYR A 48 6.76 4.94 1.29
CA TYR A 48 7.65 5.53 2.29
C TYR A 48 8.79 4.61 2.74
N LEU A 49 8.61 3.30 2.67
CA LEU A 49 9.66 2.33 2.97
C LEU A 49 10.14 1.61 1.70
N GLY A 50 9.24 1.26 0.80
CA GLY A 50 9.55 0.49 -0.39
C GLY A 50 10.48 1.21 -1.35
N ILE A 51 10.21 2.48 -1.70
CA ILE A 51 11.07 3.25 -2.60
C ILE A 51 12.48 3.43 -2.03
N PRO A 52 12.69 3.91 -0.78
CA PRO A 52 14.03 4.03 -0.21
C PRO A 52 14.78 2.70 -0.14
N THR A 53 14.10 1.61 0.21
CA THR A 53 14.70 0.27 0.24
C THR A 53 15.17 -0.16 -1.15
N LEU A 54 14.35 0.08 -2.17
CA LEU A 54 14.72 -0.23 -3.56
C LEU A 54 15.89 0.60 -4.03
N ILE A 55 15.94 1.90 -3.73
CA ILE A 55 17.06 2.76 -4.08
C ILE A 55 18.36 2.26 -3.45
N GLN A 56 18.34 1.84 -2.19
CA GLN A 56 19.52 1.30 -1.51
C GLN A 56 20.02 -0.02 -2.11
N ILE A 57 19.12 -0.88 -2.59
CA ILE A 57 19.48 -2.19 -3.14
C ILE A 57 19.91 -2.08 -4.61
N THR A 58 19.21 -1.26 -5.40
CA THR A 58 19.34 -1.26 -6.87
C THR A 58 19.82 0.06 -7.46
N GLY A 59 19.94 1.12 -6.64
CA GLY A 59 20.29 2.48 -7.07
C GLY A 59 19.09 3.29 -7.58
N GLU A 60 19.30 4.56 -7.86
CA GLU A 60 18.24 5.53 -8.21
C GLU A 60 17.51 5.23 -9.54
N LYS A 61 18.14 4.48 -10.44
CA LYS A 61 17.52 4.09 -11.74
C LYS A 61 16.21 3.32 -11.58
N ILE A 62 15.92 2.80 -10.37
CA ILE A 62 14.70 2.06 -10.07
C ILE A 62 13.50 2.96 -9.82
N ILE A 63 13.70 4.26 -9.54
CA ILE A 63 12.64 5.20 -9.13
C ILE A 63 11.43 5.18 -10.06
N PRO A 64 11.57 5.26 -11.40
CA PRO A 64 10.41 5.23 -12.29
C PRO A 64 9.57 3.95 -12.13
N THR A 65 10.24 2.79 -12.08
CA THR A 65 9.57 1.50 -11.90
C THR A 65 8.90 1.40 -10.54
N ALA A 66 9.59 1.80 -9.47
CA ALA A 66 9.04 1.79 -8.11
C ALA A 66 7.83 2.71 -7.99
N THR A 67 7.87 3.90 -8.59
CA THR A 67 6.77 4.86 -8.60
C THR A 67 5.56 4.33 -9.40
N LEU A 68 5.79 3.66 -10.54
CA LEU A 68 4.73 3.01 -11.30
C LEU A 68 4.02 1.94 -10.44
N ILE A 69 4.77 1.11 -9.72
CA ILE A 69 4.18 0.10 -8.85
C ILE A 69 3.37 0.77 -7.72
N VAL A 70 3.89 1.84 -7.10
CA VAL A 70 3.14 2.62 -6.10
C VAL A 70 1.83 3.15 -6.68
N ALA A 71 1.85 3.68 -7.91
CA ALA A 71 0.62 4.15 -8.58
C ALA A 71 -0.42 3.03 -8.75
N ILE A 72 0.01 1.82 -9.14
CA ILE A 72 -0.86 0.65 -9.28
C ILE A 72 -1.47 0.28 -7.92
N TYR A 73 -0.66 0.25 -6.85
CA TYR A 73 -1.13 -0.02 -5.49
C TYR A 73 -2.16 1.02 -5.05
N LEU A 74 -1.86 2.31 -5.20
CA LEU A 74 -2.79 3.39 -4.84
C LEU A 74 -4.10 3.29 -5.62
N PHE A 75 -4.05 3.02 -6.92
CA PHE A 75 -5.25 2.84 -7.73
C PHE A 75 -6.17 1.76 -7.14
N TRP A 76 -5.66 0.56 -6.88
CA TRP A 76 -6.45 -0.54 -6.33
C TRP A 76 -6.89 -0.31 -4.89
N ILE A 77 -6.04 0.30 -4.07
CA ILE A 77 -6.38 0.67 -2.69
C ILE A 77 -7.55 1.64 -2.66
N PHE A 78 -7.51 2.70 -3.47
CA PHE A 78 -8.55 3.72 -3.46
C PHE A 78 -9.82 3.30 -4.19
N THR A 79 -9.74 2.41 -5.17
CA THR A 79 -10.92 1.88 -5.87
C THR A 79 -11.58 0.74 -5.09
N VAL A 80 -10.87 -0.36 -4.87
CA VAL A 80 -11.44 -1.57 -4.25
C VAL A 80 -11.32 -1.53 -2.73
N GLY A 81 -10.15 -1.16 -2.18
CA GLY A 81 -9.92 -1.14 -0.75
C GLY A 81 -10.82 -0.14 -0.03
N ILE A 82 -10.68 1.14 -0.34
CA ILE A 82 -11.48 2.20 0.27
C ILE A 82 -12.94 2.14 -0.23
N GLY A 83 -13.16 1.78 -1.49
CA GLY A 83 -14.51 1.56 -2.01
C GLY A 83 -15.29 0.54 -1.19
N TYR A 84 -14.66 -0.56 -0.78
CA TYR A 84 -15.28 -1.53 0.12
C TYR A 84 -15.58 -0.94 1.51
N LEU A 85 -14.64 -0.16 2.08
CA LEU A 85 -14.86 0.50 3.36
C LEU A 85 -16.01 1.51 3.28
N ASP A 86 -16.04 2.35 2.24
CA ASP A 86 -17.15 3.28 2.00
C ASP A 86 -18.48 2.52 1.87
N TYR A 87 -18.52 1.42 1.11
CA TYR A 87 -19.72 0.58 1.00
C TYR A 87 -20.17 -0.01 2.33
N SER A 88 -19.23 -0.32 3.24
CA SER A 88 -19.52 -0.91 4.54
C SER A 88 -20.08 0.09 5.56
N VAL A 89 -19.79 1.39 5.40
CA VAL A 89 -20.16 2.46 6.33
C VAL A 89 -21.32 3.31 5.77
N GLU A 90 -21.36 3.50 4.45
CA GLU A 90 -22.33 4.38 3.78
C GLU A 90 -23.77 3.83 3.85
N LYS A 91 -24.70 4.64 4.34
CA LYS A 91 -26.13 4.30 4.38
C LYS A 91 -26.76 4.27 2.99
N ASN A 92 -26.32 5.18 2.10
CA ASN A 92 -26.80 5.25 0.72
C ASN A 92 -25.78 4.69 -0.25
N LYS A 93 -25.93 3.41 -0.59
CA LYS A 93 -25.02 2.68 -1.47
C LYS A 93 -24.85 3.30 -2.87
N LYS A 94 -25.78 4.13 -3.33
CA LYS A 94 -25.66 4.84 -4.62
C LYS A 94 -24.53 5.88 -4.62
N ASN A 95 -24.12 6.36 -3.46
CA ASN A 95 -23.05 7.36 -3.33
C ASN A 95 -21.65 6.74 -3.36
N VAL A 96 -21.51 5.43 -3.18
CA VAL A 96 -20.18 4.77 -3.11
C VAL A 96 -19.36 5.02 -4.38
N PHE A 97 -19.97 4.82 -5.56
CA PHE A 97 -19.28 5.06 -6.83
C PHE A 97 -18.83 6.53 -6.99
N LYS A 98 -19.72 7.47 -6.63
CA LYS A 98 -19.40 8.91 -6.63
C LYS A 98 -18.25 9.21 -5.67
N ASN A 99 -18.24 8.59 -4.48
CA ASN A 99 -17.19 8.75 -3.49
C ASN A 99 -15.85 8.18 -4.00
N ILE A 100 -15.87 7.02 -4.67
CA ILE A 100 -14.66 6.44 -5.28
C ILE A 100 -14.05 7.41 -6.29
N ILE A 101 -14.86 7.90 -7.24
CA ILE A 101 -14.39 8.87 -8.24
C ILE A 101 -13.87 10.14 -7.57
N LYS A 102 -14.61 10.68 -6.61
CA LYS A 102 -14.17 11.85 -5.85
C LYS A 102 -12.82 11.58 -5.17
N ASN A 103 -12.69 10.47 -4.45
CA ASN A 103 -11.45 10.10 -3.77
C ASN A 103 -10.27 9.97 -4.73
N LEU A 104 -10.47 9.38 -5.92
CA LEU A 104 -9.42 9.28 -6.95
C LEU A 104 -9.01 10.66 -7.48
N LEU A 105 -9.96 11.52 -7.79
CA LEU A 105 -9.71 12.84 -8.39
C LEU A 105 -9.21 13.90 -7.39
N THR A 106 -9.46 13.71 -6.09
CA THR A 106 -9.05 14.67 -5.04
C THR A 106 -7.89 14.17 -4.18
N ASN A 107 -7.42 12.94 -4.42
CA ASN A 107 -6.31 12.40 -3.64
C ASN A 107 -4.98 13.01 -4.05
N PRO A 108 -4.28 13.72 -3.14
CA PRO A 108 -3.02 14.40 -3.51
C PRO A 108 -1.92 13.44 -3.94
N LEU A 109 -1.90 12.19 -3.43
CA LEU A 109 -0.92 11.19 -3.84
C LEU A 109 -1.14 10.76 -5.29
N LEU A 110 -2.39 10.49 -5.69
CA LEU A 110 -2.71 10.13 -7.08
C LEU A 110 -2.50 11.30 -8.03
N ILE A 111 -2.89 12.50 -7.62
CA ILE A 111 -2.68 13.71 -8.41
C ILE A 111 -1.18 13.95 -8.64
N SER A 112 -0.35 13.85 -7.59
CA SER A 112 1.09 14.06 -7.72
C SER A 112 1.77 13.01 -8.61
N VAL A 113 1.38 11.74 -8.48
CA VAL A 113 1.86 10.67 -9.37
C VAL A 113 1.46 10.94 -10.83
N PHE A 114 0.19 11.29 -11.06
CA PHE A 114 -0.30 11.61 -12.41
C PHE A 114 0.44 12.80 -13.02
N LEU A 115 0.63 13.88 -12.25
CA LEU A 115 1.39 15.06 -12.69
C LEU A 115 2.86 14.71 -12.99
N GLY A 116 3.49 13.88 -12.13
CA GLY A 116 4.86 13.43 -12.37
C GLY A 116 5.00 12.61 -13.64
N ILE A 117 4.07 11.68 -13.90
CA ILE A 117 4.04 10.91 -15.17
C ILE A 117 3.82 11.84 -16.36
N LEU A 118 2.90 12.80 -16.24
CA LEU A 118 2.60 13.75 -17.32
C LEU A 118 3.83 14.61 -17.67
N VAL A 119 4.49 15.19 -16.66
CA VAL A 119 5.71 15.99 -16.84
C VAL A 119 6.82 15.16 -17.50
N GLY A 120 7.03 13.92 -17.02
CA GLY A 120 8.03 13.01 -17.58
C GLY A 120 7.72 12.58 -19.00
N SER A 121 6.47 12.22 -19.31
CA SER A 121 6.06 11.77 -20.65
C SER A 121 6.11 12.89 -21.70
N LEU A 122 5.86 14.13 -21.29
CA LEU A 122 5.95 15.31 -22.15
C LEU A 122 7.38 15.88 -22.25
N ASN A 123 8.36 15.25 -21.57
CA ASN A 123 9.74 15.73 -21.51
C ASN A 123 9.86 17.21 -21.08
N ILE A 124 8.99 17.66 -20.17
CA ILE A 124 9.00 19.02 -19.67
C ILE A 124 10.21 19.20 -18.76
N THR A 125 11.11 20.11 -19.13
CA THR A 125 12.26 20.47 -18.30
C THR A 125 11.84 21.42 -17.19
N LEU A 126 11.92 20.95 -15.92
CA LEU A 126 11.62 21.80 -14.79
C LEU A 126 12.81 22.70 -14.45
N PRO A 127 12.58 23.94 -13.98
CA PRO A 127 13.65 24.81 -13.48
C PRO A 127 14.46 24.12 -12.37
N SER A 128 15.79 24.31 -12.40
CA SER A 128 16.71 23.68 -11.42
C SER A 128 16.38 24.01 -9.97
N VAL A 129 15.88 25.21 -9.71
CA VAL A 129 15.44 25.64 -8.36
C VAL A 129 14.26 24.78 -7.89
N LEU A 130 13.28 24.53 -8.77
CA LEU A 130 12.11 23.72 -8.45
C LEU A 130 12.52 22.25 -8.20
N LEU A 131 13.39 21.68 -9.05
CA LEU A 131 13.90 20.32 -8.84
C LEU A 131 14.60 20.17 -7.51
N LYS A 132 15.55 21.09 -7.18
CA LYS A 132 16.24 21.06 -5.87
C LYS A 132 15.27 21.19 -4.69
N SER A 133 14.26 22.02 -4.80
CA SER A 133 13.24 22.17 -3.76
C SER A 133 12.44 20.89 -3.55
N LEU A 134 12.04 20.22 -4.64
CA LEU A 134 11.36 18.93 -4.60
C LEU A 134 12.26 17.84 -4.01
N ASP A 135 13.55 17.81 -4.37
CA ASP A 135 14.53 16.87 -3.83
C ASP A 135 14.69 17.03 -2.31
N MET A 136 14.80 18.28 -1.82
CA MET A 136 14.89 18.54 -0.38
C MET A 136 13.64 18.10 0.38
N ILE A 137 12.44 18.37 -0.16
CA ILE A 137 11.17 17.91 0.42
C ILE A 137 11.13 16.38 0.42
N THR A 138 11.46 15.75 -0.70
CA THR A 138 11.48 14.28 -0.84
C THR A 138 12.43 13.64 0.15
N ALA A 139 13.64 14.19 0.32
CA ALA A 139 14.63 13.67 1.28
C ALA A 139 14.14 13.72 2.75
N SER A 140 13.27 14.68 3.09
CA SER A 140 12.70 14.82 4.44
C SER A 140 11.57 13.82 4.75
N VAL A 141 10.95 13.21 3.74
CA VAL A 141 9.76 12.35 3.89
C VAL A 141 10.09 11.10 4.70
N THR A 142 11.11 10.35 4.31
CA THR A 142 11.45 9.07 4.98
C THR A 142 11.77 9.25 6.46
N PRO A 143 12.67 10.16 6.89
CA PRO A 143 12.95 10.34 8.32
C PRO A 143 11.71 10.83 9.08
N THR A 144 10.91 11.71 8.49
CA THR A 144 9.67 12.20 9.12
C THR A 144 8.68 11.07 9.36
N VAL A 145 8.45 10.22 8.36
CA VAL A 145 7.52 9.08 8.47
C VAL A 145 8.02 8.07 9.51
N LEU A 146 9.33 7.78 9.56
CA LEU A 146 9.90 6.87 10.56
C LEU A 146 9.71 7.41 11.99
N ILE A 147 9.90 8.72 12.20
CA ILE A 147 9.62 9.37 13.50
C ILE A 147 8.13 9.22 13.85
N VAL A 148 7.23 9.49 12.92
CA VAL A 148 5.78 9.37 13.14
C VAL A 148 5.40 7.93 13.48
N ILE A 149 5.94 6.93 12.76
CA ILE A 149 5.73 5.52 13.08
C ILE A 149 6.24 5.20 14.48
N GLY A 150 7.44 5.64 14.83
CA GLY A 150 7.99 5.46 16.17
C GLY A 150 7.12 6.06 17.28
N LEU A 151 6.57 7.27 17.05
CA LEU A 151 5.65 7.91 17.99
C LEU A 151 4.31 7.15 18.12
N ILE A 152 3.78 6.61 17.03
CA ILE A 152 2.56 5.80 17.07
C ILE A 152 2.79 4.52 17.86
N ILE A 153 3.88 3.80 17.59
CA ILE A 153 4.25 2.58 18.32
C ILE A 153 4.47 2.90 19.81
N GLY A 154 5.21 3.96 20.10
CA GLY A 154 5.49 4.37 21.48
C GLY A 154 4.26 4.79 22.28
N LYS A 155 3.21 5.28 21.62
CA LYS A 155 1.91 5.61 22.24
C LYS A 155 0.90 4.46 22.21
N SER A 156 1.17 3.40 21.45
CA SER A 156 0.26 2.28 21.34
C SER A 156 0.27 1.45 22.65
N ASN A 157 -0.91 0.97 23.02
CA ASN A 157 -1.00 0.01 24.12
C ASN A 157 -0.49 -1.34 23.62
N LEU A 158 0.60 -1.83 24.19
CA LEU A 158 1.18 -3.13 23.81
C LEU A 158 0.25 -4.31 24.11
N GLY A 159 -0.76 -4.12 24.98
CA GLY A 159 -1.74 -5.14 25.30
C GLY A 159 -1.14 -6.37 25.99
N LYS A 160 -1.93 -7.43 26.05
CA LYS A 160 -1.49 -8.71 26.64
C LYS A 160 -0.74 -9.57 25.59
N PRO A 161 0.21 -10.42 26.01
CA PRO A 161 0.91 -11.33 25.10
C PRO A 161 -0.02 -12.19 24.23
N THR A 162 -1.19 -12.56 24.76
CA THR A 162 -2.20 -13.34 24.03
C THR A 162 -2.80 -12.60 22.82
N GLU A 163 -2.78 -11.27 22.82
CA GLU A 163 -3.29 -10.44 21.72
C GLU A 163 -2.30 -10.35 20.54
N TRP A 164 -1.05 -10.77 20.75
CA TRP A 164 -0.02 -10.73 19.74
C TRP A 164 -0.11 -11.86 18.72
N PHE A 165 -0.76 -12.98 19.07
CA PHE A 165 -0.85 -14.13 18.17
C PHE A 165 -1.51 -13.79 16.83
N PRO A 166 -2.68 -13.13 16.76
CA PRO A 166 -3.29 -12.71 15.48
C PRO A 166 -2.42 -11.71 14.72
N ILE A 167 -1.69 -10.84 15.43
CA ILE A 167 -0.79 -9.84 14.83
C ILE A 167 0.42 -10.54 14.18
N LEU A 168 1.05 -11.48 14.90
CA LEU A 168 2.16 -12.28 14.38
C LEU A 168 1.72 -13.10 13.17
N LEU A 169 0.55 -13.73 13.23
CA LEU A 169 0.01 -14.48 12.10
C LEU A 169 -0.21 -13.58 10.89
N PHE A 170 -0.81 -12.40 11.09
CA PHE A 170 -0.97 -11.40 10.03
C PHE A 170 0.39 -10.98 9.46
N SER A 171 1.38 -10.70 10.31
CA SER A 171 2.72 -10.27 9.89
C SER A 171 3.42 -11.36 9.07
N ILE A 172 3.32 -12.64 9.47
CA ILE A 172 3.87 -13.77 8.71
C ILE A 172 3.20 -13.85 7.33
N VAL A 173 1.87 -13.75 7.28
CA VAL A 173 1.14 -13.79 6.01
C VAL A 173 1.54 -12.60 5.14
N LYS A 174 1.61 -11.40 5.70
CA LYS A 174 1.92 -10.16 4.98
C LYS A 174 3.35 -10.12 4.46
N LEU A 175 4.33 -10.50 5.30
CA LEU A 175 5.75 -10.31 5.01
C LEU A 175 6.42 -11.53 4.38
N ALA A 176 5.83 -12.72 4.50
CA ALA A 176 6.40 -13.95 3.97
C ALA A 176 5.49 -14.63 2.95
N ILE A 177 4.24 -14.92 3.31
CA ILE A 177 3.34 -15.72 2.45
C ILE A 177 2.92 -14.94 1.20
N LEU A 178 2.49 -13.68 1.33
CA LEU A 178 2.09 -12.87 0.18
C LEU A 178 3.24 -12.64 -0.82
N PRO A 179 4.45 -12.23 -0.40
CA PRO A 179 5.59 -12.14 -1.31
C PRO A 179 5.97 -13.46 -1.95
N ALA A 180 5.86 -14.57 -1.20
CA ALA A 180 6.11 -15.91 -1.75
C ALA A 180 5.07 -16.27 -2.82
N ILE A 181 3.78 -15.99 -2.61
CA ILE A 181 2.72 -16.17 -3.62
C ILE A 181 3.05 -15.35 -4.86
N PHE A 182 3.47 -14.09 -4.72
CA PHE A 182 3.88 -13.27 -5.85
C PHE A 182 5.07 -13.87 -6.58
N TYR A 183 6.14 -14.23 -5.86
CA TYR A 183 7.34 -14.83 -6.42
C TYR A 183 7.06 -16.10 -7.20
N PHE A 184 6.32 -17.05 -6.60
CA PHE A 184 5.97 -18.30 -7.25
C PHE A 184 4.99 -18.08 -8.40
N GLY A 185 4.05 -17.15 -8.26
CA GLY A 185 3.12 -16.79 -9.35
C GLY A 185 3.88 -16.30 -10.59
N VAL A 186 4.86 -15.40 -10.43
CA VAL A 186 5.72 -14.95 -11.54
C VAL A 186 6.57 -16.10 -12.07
N LYS A 187 7.18 -16.90 -11.18
CA LYS A 187 8.03 -18.03 -11.57
C LYS A 187 7.27 -19.06 -12.44
N PHE A 188 6.05 -19.40 -12.04
CA PHE A 188 5.22 -20.40 -12.77
C PHE A 188 4.55 -19.82 -14.02
N SER A 189 4.46 -18.50 -14.17
CA SER A 189 3.94 -17.88 -15.39
C SER A 189 4.92 -17.95 -16.57
N GLY A 190 6.14 -18.47 -16.37
CA GLY A 190 7.19 -18.56 -17.40
C GLY A 190 7.86 -17.21 -17.71
N VAL A 191 7.53 -16.13 -16.98
CA VAL A 191 8.15 -14.82 -17.16
C VAL A 191 9.42 -14.74 -16.33
N SER A 192 10.45 -14.08 -16.86
CA SER A 192 11.74 -13.94 -16.15
C SER A 192 11.60 -13.16 -14.86
N LEU A 193 11.97 -13.75 -13.73
CA LEU A 193 12.00 -13.10 -12.41
C LEU A 193 12.89 -11.84 -12.39
N ALA A 194 13.89 -11.78 -13.27
CA ALA A 194 14.77 -10.60 -13.38
C ALA A 194 14.01 -9.30 -13.77
N GLN A 195 12.78 -9.41 -14.24
CA GLN A 195 11.93 -8.25 -14.55
C GLN A 195 11.13 -7.73 -13.34
N PHE A 196 11.08 -8.49 -12.23
CA PHE A 196 10.18 -8.22 -11.10
C PHE A 196 10.85 -8.04 -9.73
N PRO A 197 12.14 -7.73 -9.60
CA PRO A 197 12.76 -7.59 -8.28
C PRO A 197 12.08 -6.50 -7.45
N SER A 198 11.74 -5.37 -8.09
CA SER A 198 11.03 -4.27 -7.43
C SER A 198 9.65 -4.67 -6.92
N SER A 199 8.90 -5.43 -7.71
CA SER A 199 7.56 -5.89 -7.31
C SER A 199 7.62 -6.89 -6.15
N ILE A 200 8.61 -7.80 -6.15
CA ILE A 200 8.80 -8.76 -5.07
C ILE A 200 9.15 -8.05 -3.76
N ILE A 201 10.08 -7.09 -3.81
CA ILE A 201 10.47 -6.29 -2.64
C ILE A 201 9.28 -5.47 -2.15
N GLN A 202 8.54 -4.82 -3.03
CA GLN A 202 7.37 -4.03 -2.64
C GLN A 202 6.21 -4.88 -2.11
N ALA A 203 6.04 -6.11 -2.62
CA ALA A 203 5.08 -7.06 -2.05
C ALA A 203 5.41 -7.46 -0.61
N ALA A 204 6.71 -7.45 -0.23
CA ALA A 204 7.19 -7.75 1.11
C ALA A 204 7.17 -6.54 2.05
N MET A 205 6.65 -5.39 1.64
CA MET A 205 6.60 -4.21 2.51
C MET A 205 5.58 -4.39 3.63
N PRO A 206 5.94 -3.97 4.87
CA PRO A 206 5.03 -4.02 6.02
C PRO A 206 3.83 -3.11 5.82
N LEU A 207 2.92 -3.13 6.79
CA LEU A 207 1.73 -2.29 6.79
C LEU A 207 2.12 -0.80 6.73
N ALA A 208 1.42 -0.03 5.88
CA ALA A 208 1.59 1.42 5.82
C ALA A 208 0.93 2.13 7.00
N ILE A 209 1.33 3.37 7.25
CA ILE A 209 0.71 4.22 8.29
C ILE A 209 -0.72 4.68 7.93
N THR A 210 -1.05 4.70 6.65
CA THR A 210 -2.33 5.23 6.15
C THR A 210 -3.57 4.54 6.75
N PRO A 211 -3.64 3.21 6.92
CA PRO A 211 -4.75 2.56 7.62
C PRO A 211 -4.96 3.06 9.05
N PHE A 212 -3.89 3.44 9.76
CA PHE A 212 -4.00 4.04 11.08
C PHE A 212 -4.71 5.41 11.03
N ALA A 213 -4.36 6.24 10.05
CA ALA A 213 -5.03 7.53 9.83
C ALA A 213 -6.51 7.37 9.41
N LEU A 214 -6.84 6.28 8.70
CA LEU A 214 -8.21 5.97 8.29
C LEU A 214 -9.05 5.31 9.39
N ALA A 215 -8.41 4.84 10.47
CA ALA A 215 -9.06 4.00 11.47
C ALA A 215 -10.23 4.69 12.17
N GLU A 216 -10.17 6.01 12.37
CA GLU A 216 -11.26 6.76 12.99
C GLU A 216 -12.47 6.87 12.05
N LYS A 217 -12.23 7.25 10.79
CA LYS A 217 -13.29 7.42 9.79
C LYS A 217 -14.07 6.10 9.54
N TYR A 218 -13.37 4.97 9.51
CA TYR A 218 -13.96 3.68 9.14
C TYR A 218 -14.15 2.72 10.32
N ASN A 219 -13.96 3.21 11.55
CA ASN A 219 -14.07 2.41 12.77
C ASN A 219 -13.21 1.14 12.70
N LEU A 220 -11.93 1.28 12.32
CA LEU A 220 -10.98 0.18 12.28
C LEU A 220 -10.35 -0.05 13.67
N ASN A 221 -9.77 -1.21 13.87
CA ASN A 221 -9.05 -1.54 15.10
C ASN A 221 -7.66 -0.89 15.09
N LYS A 222 -7.54 0.28 15.77
CA LYS A 222 -6.31 1.07 15.84
C LYS A 222 -5.15 0.29 16.48
N ASP A 223 -5.45 -0.48 17.54
CA ASP A 223 -4.43 -1.23 18.28
C ASP A 223 -3.84 -2.35 17.41
N PHE A 224 -4.68 -3.05 16.66
CA PHE A 224 -4.22 -4.05 15.70
C PHE A 224 -3.31 -3.42 14.63
N ILE A 225 -3.74 -2.30 14.02
CA ILE A 225 -2.97 -1.61 12.98
C ILE A 225 -1.64 -1.09 13.52
N ALA A 226 -1.64 -0.50 14.72
CA ALA A 226 -0.42 0.07 15.32
C ALA A 226 0.63 -0.97 15.68
N ARG A 227 0.21 -2.22 15.95
CA ARG A 227 1.07 -3.34 16.33
C ARG A 227 1.48 -4.23 15.14
N SER A 228 0.85 -4.05 13.95
CA SER A 228 1.12 -4.82 12.73
C SER A 228 2.20 -4.18 11.88
#